data_cb1cdb1d6b3fcd1dbca487a50d5806f4
#
_entry.id   cb1cdb1d6b3fcd1dbca487a50d5806f4
#
_cell.length_a   1.000
_cell.length_b   1.000
_cell.length_c   1.000
_cell.angle_alpha   90.00
_cell.angle_beta   90.00
_cell.angle_gamma   90.00
#
_symmetry.space_group_name_H-M   'P 1'
#
loop_
_entity.id
_entity.type
_entity.pdbx_description
1 polymer ?
#
loop_
_entity_poly.entity_id
_entity_poly.type
_entity_poly.pdbx_seq_one_letter_code
_entity_poly.pdbx_strand_id
1 'polypeptide(L)'
;RNTARYILGNLYDFHPDTDSVSDDQLQELDRWALARMDQVASECRKAYDNFEFHLVYYAIRNFCTIDLSNFYLDIIKDRLYVEKPDSVSRRAAQTAIYRILRDMTLVFAPILAFTCEEIWANLPQSTDHDPEACVFNEMPKGGNSKQTAEFMAKWERIRKVRDDVNKALENARNQKTIGKSLEAMVQLTADGELYDFLKENEEMLAQVFIVSQIQLHQQAVAQPTGEMEGLAVAIEKAQGEKCERCWTYSDTVGQDAKHPTLCARCAAIIG
;
A
#
# COMPACT_ATOMS: atom_id res chain seq x y z
N ARG A 1 15.99 7.43 -3.05
CA ARG A 1 16.56 7.64 -1.70
C ARG A 1 15.47 7.77 -0.63
N ASN A 2 14.50 8.68 -0.78
CA ASN A 2 13.43 8.87 0.23
C ASN A 2 12.59 7.60 0.46
N THR A 3 12.23 6.89 -0.60
CA THR A 3 11.47 5.62 -0.51
C THR A 3 12.26 4.57 0.27
N ALA A 4 13.55 4.38 -0.06
CA ALA A 4 14.41 3.44 0.65
C ALA A 4 14.58 3.82 2.13
N ARG A 5 14.81 5.10 2.43
CA ARG A 5 14.89 5.60 3.81
C ARG A 5 13.62 5.32 4.61
N TYR A 6 12.44 5.52 4.00
CA TYR A 6 11.17 5.22 4.63
C TYR A 6 11.03 3.72 4.94
N ILE A 7 11.38 2.87 3.99
CA ILE A 7 11.30 1.41 4.16
C ILE A 7 12.29 0.95 5.25
N LEU A 8 13.56 1.36 5.18
CA LEU A 8 14.56 1.02 6.21
C LEU A 8 14.13 1.45 7.61
N GLY A 9 13.54 2.65 7.74
CA GLY A 9 13.01 3.13 9.01
C GLY A 9 11.87 2.28 9.57
N ASN A 10 11.12 1.56 8.73
CA ASN A 10 10.04 0.66 9.13
C ASN A 10 10.48 -0.81 9.29
N LEU A 11 11.76 -1.10 9.06
CA LEU A 11 12.37 -2.41 9.24
C LEU A 11 13.29 -2.48 10.47
N TYR A 12 13.29 -1.47 11.33
CA TYR A 12 14.21 -1.36 12.48
C TYR A 12 14.11 -2.51 13.48
N ASP A 13 12.95 -3.16 13.59
CA ASP A 13 12.64 -4.29 14.47
C ASP A 13 12.32 -5.58 13.70
N PHE A 14 12.78 -5.68 12.45
CA PHE A 14 12.51 -6.81 11.58
C PHE A 14 13.77 -7.63 11.32
N HIS A 15 13.70 -8.92 11.64
CA HIS A 15 14.76 -9.89 11.34
C HIS A 15 14.27 -10.86 10.26
N PRO A 16 14.87 -10.83 9.06
CA PRO A 16 14.38 -11.61 7.90
C PRO A 16 14.20 -13.11 8.19
N ASP A 17 15.09 -13.71 8.97
CA ASP A 17 15.07 -15.16 9.24
C ASP A 17 13.99 -15.60 10.21
N THR A 18 13.56 -14.72 11.12
CA THR A 18 12.61 -15.06 12.19
C THR A 18 11.24 -14.41 12.03
N ASP A 19 11.19 -13.24 11.40
CA ASP A 19 9.99 -12.40 11.33
C ASP A 19 9.31 -12.44 9.96
N SER A 20 9.97 -13.01 8.94
CA SER A 20 9.36 -13.18 7.63
C SER A 20 8.18 -14.14 7.69
N VAL A 21 7.09 -13.73 7.06
CA VAL A 21 5.91 -14.60 6.92
C VAL A 21 5.96 -15.34 5.57
N SER A 22 5.25 -16.47 5.50
CA SER A 22 5.07 -17.23 4.25
C SER A 22 4.17 -16.49 3.26
N ASP A 23 4.22 -16.86 1.98
CA ASP A 23 3.48 -16.18 0.91
C ASP A 23 1.95 -16.24 1.10
N ASP A 24 1.43 -17.28 1.74
CA ASP A 24 0.01 -17.45 2.08
C ASP A 24 -0.46 -16.51 3.21
N GLN A 25 0.46 -16.03 4.05
CA GLN A 25 0.16 -15.07 5.11
C GLN A 25 0.26 -13.61 4.64
N LEU A 26 0.77 -13.36 3.43
CA LEU A 26 0.79 -12.03 2.83
C LEU A 26 -0.64 -11.57 2.49
N GLN A 27 -0.97 -10.34 2.84
CA GLN A 27 -2.23 -9.74 2.42
C GLN A 27 -2.25 -9.52 0.90
N GLU A 28 -3.44 -9.39 0.35
CA GLU A 28 -3.62 -9.23 -1.10
C GLU A 28 -2.87 -8.01 -1.66
N LEU A 29 -2.88 -6.90 -0.92
CA LEU A 29 -2.14 -5.70 -1.28
C LEU A 29 -0.61 -5.92 -1.27
N ASP A 30 -0.10 -6.73 -0.34
CA ASP A 30 1.33 -7.07 -0.28
C ASP A 30 1.74 -7.92 -1.50
N ARG A 31 0.90 -8.90 -1.87
CA ARG A 31 1.11 -9.71 -3.07
C ARG A 31 1.09 -8.87 -4.34
N TRP A 32 0.19 -7.87 -4.41
CA TRP A 32 0.16 -6.93 -5.52
C TRP A 32 1.47 -6.13 -5.62
N ALA A 33 1.96 -5.58 -4.51
CA ALA A 33 3.18 -4.77 -4.50
C ALA A 33 4.42 -5.58 -4.90
N LEU A 34 4.52 -6.83 -4.44
CA LEU A 34 5.58 -7.76 -4.86
C LEU A 34 5.48 -8.11 -6.35
N ALA A 35 4.27 -8.34 -6.87
CA ALA A 35 4.07 -8.60 -8.29
C ALA A 35 4.44 -7.39 -9.16
N ARG A 36 4.16 -6.17 -8.68
CA ARG A 36 4.63 -4.94 -9.37
C ARG A 36 6.14 -4.82 -9.39
N MET A 37 6.82 -5.12 -8.26
CA MET A 37 8.29 -5.13 -8.22
C MET A 37 8.87 -6.15 -9.21
N ASP A 38 8.28 -7.34 -9.28
CA ASP A 38 8.68 -8.39 -10.21
C ASP A 38 8.52 -7.96 -11.68
N GLN A 39 7.43 -7.27 -12.03
CA GLN A 39 7.25 -6.67 -13.36
C GLN A 39 8.31 -5.61 -13.66
N VAL A 40 8.56 -4.70 -12.72
CA VAL A 40 9.58 -3.65 -12.84
C VAL A 40 10.97 -4.26 -13.04
N ALA A 41 11.30 -5.32 -12.31
CA ALA A 41 12.57 -6.03 -12.48
C ALA A 41 12.71 -6.60 -13.90
N SER A 42 11.65 -7.22 -14.44
CA SER A 42 11.61 -7.73 -15.81
C SER A 42 11.76 -6.62 -16.85
N GLU A 43 11.06 -5.50 -16.68
CA GLU A 43 11.14 -4.33 -17.56
C GLU A 43 12.56 -3.73 -17.55
N CYS A 44 13.14 -3.53 -16.36
CA CYS A 44 14.49 -3.00 -16.22
C CYS A 44 15.54 -3.94 -16.84
N ARG A 45 15.41 -5.27 -16.66
CA ARG A 45 16.33 -6.23 -17.26
C ARG A 45 16.32 -6.14 -18.78
N LYS A 46 15.14 -6.12 -19.41
CA LYS A 46 15.01 -5.95 -20.87
C LYS A 46 15.63 -4.62 -21.34
N ALA A 47 15.43 -3.56 -20.59
CA ALA A 47 16.01 -2.26 -20.90
C ALA A 47 17.54 -2.26 -20.76
N TYR A 48 18.10 -2.96 -19.78
CA TYR A 48 19.57 -3.14 -19.66
C TYR A 48 20.11 -3.95 -20.83
N ASP A 49 19.47 -5.06 -21.21
CA ASP A 49 19.89 -5.91 -22.32
C ASP A 49 19.92 -5.14 -23.67
N ASN A 50 19.02 -4.15 -23.81
CA ASN A 50 18.94 -3.29 -24.98
C ASN A 50 19.74 -1.98 -24.85
N PHE A 51 20.44 -1.75 -23.75
CA PHE A 51 21.14 -0.48 -23.45
C PHE A 51 20.21 0.75 -23.37
N GLU A 52 18.94 0.56 -23.03
CA GLU A 52 17.91 1.60 -22.92
C GLU A 52 17.81 2.12 -21.47
N PHE A 53 18.91 2.65 -20.92
CA PHE A 53 19.01 3.06 -19.51
C PHE A 53 17.98 4.13 -19.10
N HIS A 54 17.51 4.93 -20.03
CA HIS A 54 16.44 5.90 -19.76
C HIS A 54 15.12 5.23 -19.38
N LEU A 55 14.82 4.04 -19.93
CA LEU A 55 13.62 3.26 -19.55
C LEU A 55 13.78 2.71 -18.13
N VAL A 56 14.97 2.28 -17.73
CA VAL A 56 15.24 1.89 -16.34
C VAL A 56 14.97 3.04 -15.40
N TYR A 57 15.45 4.25 -15.72
CA TYR A 57 15.17 5.44 -14.91
C TYR A 57 13.68 5.73 -14.75
N TYR A 58 12.90 5.66 -15.85
CA TYR A 58 11.45 5.89 -15.78
C TYR A 58 10.72 4.80 -15.00
N ALA A 59 11.08 3.53 -15.18
CA ALA A 59 10.50 2.42 -14.44
C ALA A 59 10.71 2.57 -12.93
N ILE A 60 11.95 2.86 -12.51
CA ILE A 60 12.33 3.13 -11.12
C ILE A 60 11.54 4.32 -10.53
N ARG A 61 11.54 5.44 -11.26
CA ARG A 61 10.87 6.65 -10.79
C ARG A 61 9.38 6.41 -10.59
N ASN A 62 8.71 5.82 -11.57
CA ASN A 62 7.28 5.56 -11.51
C ASN A 62 6.94 4.57 -10.39
N PHE A 63 7.69 3.49 -10.28
CA PHE A 63 7.49 2.52 -9.20
C PHE A 63 7.64 3.18 -7.82
N CYS A 64 8.71 3.94 -7.57
CA CYS A 64 8.94 4.59 -6.30
C CYS A 64 7.89 5.67 -5.96
N THR A 65 7.43 6.44 -6.96
CA THR A 65 6.50 7.56 -6.71
C THR A 65 5.05 7.13 -6.76
N ILE A 66 4.64 6.40 -7.79
CA ILE A 66 3.24 6.07 -8.05
C ILE A 66 2.84 4.81 -7.29
N ASP A 67 3.58 3.70 -7.49
CA ASP A 67 3.18 2.41 -6.92
C ASP A 67 3.52 2.30 -5.44
N LEU A 68 4.69 2.78 -5.01
CA LEU A 68 5.11 2.71 -3.62
C LEU A 68 4.62 3.91 -2.81
N SER A 69 5.15 5.12 -3.04
CA SER A 69 4.93 6.25 -2.13
C SER A 69 3.49 6.73 -2.10
N ASN A 70 2.83 6.84 -3.26
CA ASN A 70 1.46 7.37 -3.36
C ASN A 70 0.38 6.29 -3.16
N PHE A 71 0.75 5.02 -3.15
CA PHE A 71 -0.22 3.93 -3.02
C PHE A 71 0.18 2.98 -1.91
N TYR A 72 1.04 2.00 -2.16
CA TYR A 72 1.30 0.89 -1.25
C TYR A 72 1.77 1.34 0.14
N LEU A 73 2.85 2.11 0.21
CA LEU A 73 3.44 2.56 1.47
C LEU A 73 2.52 3.50 2.26
N ASP A 74 1.66 4.25 1.57
CA ASP A 74 0.68 5.12 2.22
C ASP A 74 -0.41 4.29 2.92
N ILE A 75 -0.94 3.28 2.23
CA ILE A 75 -2.01 2.41 2.74
C ILE A 75 -1.54 1.57 3.93
N ILE A 76 -0.34 1.00 3.88
CA ILE A 76 0.15 0.09 4.94
C ILE A 76 0.60 0.80 6.22
N LYS A 77 0.59 2.14 6.28
CA LYS A 77 0.97 2.90 7.49
C LYS A 77 0.18 2.46 8.71
N ASP A 78 -1.10 2.22 8.59
CA ASP A 78 -1.94 1.75 9.69
C ASP A 78 -1.41 0.43 10.25
N ARG A 79 -1.07 -0.54 9.40
CA ARG A 79 -0.48 -1.82 9.80
C ARG A 79 0.88 -1.65 10.47
N LEU A 80 1.73 -0.79 9.93
CA LEU A 80 3.09 -0.58 10.46
C LEU A 80 3.09 0.12 11.82
N TYR A 81 2.15 1.06 12.06
CA TYR A 81 2.18 1.92 13.26
C TYR A 81 1.14 1.58 14.30
N VAL A 82 0.01 0.96 13.93
CA VAL A 82 -1.10 0.67 14.85
C VAL A 82 -1.09 -0.76 15.34
N GLU A 83 -0.72 -1.73 14.50
CA GLU A 83 -0.70 -3.15 14.87
C GLU A 83 0.36 -3.47 15.94
N LYS A 84 0.19 -4.63 16.63
CA LYS A 84 1.23 -5.14 17.54
C LYS A 84 2.52 -5.45 16.79
N PRO A 85 3.69 -5.26 17.42
CA PRO A 85 4.98 -5.52 16.78
C PRO A 85 5.10 -6.91 16.18
N ASP A 86 4.52 -7.92 16.83
CA ASP A 86 4.56 -9.34 16.46
C ASP A 86 3.33 -9.82 15.69
N SER A 87 2.39 -8.93 15.32
CA SER A 87 1.20 -9.34 14.57
C SER A 87 1.57 -9.81 13.17
N VAL A 88 0.92 -10.89 12.72
CA VAL A 88 1.10 -11.43 11.36
C VAL A 88 0.83 -10.35 10.30
N SER A 89 -0.16 -9.49 10.51
CA SER A 89 -0.49 -8.40 9.59
C SER A 89 0.68 -7.41 9.43
N ARG A 90 1.31 -6.98 10.53
CA ARG A 90 2.46 -6.08 10.50
C ARG A 90 3.69 -6.76 9.90
N ARG A 91 3.99 -8.00 10.32
CA ARG A 91 5.12 -8.79 9.80
C ARG A 91 4.97 -9.09 8.30
N ALA A 92 3.74 -9.31 7.82
CA ALA A 92 3.46 -9.46 6.38
C ALA A 92 3.82 -8.18 5.61
N ALA A 93 3.42 -6.99 6.10
CA ALA A 93 3.82 -5.73 5.49
C ALA A 93 5.34 -5.54 5.50
N GLN A 94 6.02 -5.83 6.63
CA GLN A 94 7.48 -5.75 6.73
C GLN A 94 8.18 -6.75 5.80
N THR A 95 7.69 -7.98 5.70
CA THR A 95 8.22 -8.98 4.75
C THR A 95 8.14 -8.47 3.30
N ALA A 96 7.00 -7.89 2.93
CA ALA A 96 6.82 -7.37 1.58
C ALA A 96 7.76 -6.18 1.28
N ILE A 97 7.84 -5.18 2.18
CA ILE A 97 8.72 -4.02 1.96
C ILE A 97 10.21 -4.38 2.02
N TYR A 98 10.59 -5.38 2.83
CA TYR A 98 11.95 -5.92 2.85
C TYR A 98 12.32 -6.53 1.50
N ARG A 99 11.49 -7.46 0.98
CA ARG A 99 11.71 -8.09 -0.33
C ARG A 99 11.76 -7.06 -1.46
N ILE A 100 10.83 -6.10 -1.45
CA ILE A 100 10.80 -5.01 -2.45
C ILE A 100 12.09 -4.18 -2.38
N LEU A 101 12.53 -3.78 -1.19
CA LEU A 101 13.73 -2.94 -1.07
C LEU A 101 14.97 -3.69 -1.50
N ARG A 102 15.12 -4.98 -1.13
CA ARG A 102 16.23 -5.84 -1.57
C ARG A 102 16.29 -5.92 -3.09
N ASP A 103 15.18 -6.31 -3.71
CA ASP A 103 15.12 -6.51 -5.16
C ASP A 103 15.31 -5.20 -5.92
N MET A 104 14.69 -4.12 -5.45
CA MET A 104 14.86 -2.77 -5.99
C MET A 104 16.32 -2.32 -5.92
N THR A 105 17.02 -2.59 -4.83
CA THR A 105 18.43 -2.22 -4.66
C THR A 105 19.30 -2.93 -5.68
N LEU A 106 19.11 -4.24 -5.88
CA LEU A 106 19.85 -5.01 -6.86
C LEU A 106 19.56 -4.58 -8.31
N VAL A 107 18.31 -4.29 -8.62
CA VAL A 107 17.90 -3.82 -9.97
C VAL A 107 18.52 -2.46 -10.29
N PHE A 108 18.71 -1.59 -9.30
CA PHE A 108 19.17 -0.21 -9.52
C PHE A 108 20.69 -0.06 -9.36
N ALA A 109 21.37 -1.05 -8.81
CA ALA A 109 22.80 -1.03 -8.55
C ALA A 109 23.64 -0.63 -9.78
N PRO A 110 23.37 -1.11 -11.01
CA PRO A 110 24.16 -0.71 -12.18
C PRO A 110 24.16 0.78 -12.50
N ILE A 111 23.11 1.51 -12.11
CA ILE A 111 22.98 2.96 -12.36
C ILE A 111 23.27 3.78 -11.12
N LEU A 112 22.85 3.32 -9.94
CA LEU A 112 22.92 4.03 -8.67
C LEU A 112 23.85 3.33 -7.67
N ALA A 113 25.01 2.84 -8.13
CA ALA A 113 25.92 1.98 -7.38
C ALA A 113 26.15 2.45 -5.92
N PHE A 114 26.62 3.69 -5.71
CA PHE A 114 26.89 4.20 -4.36
C PHE A 114 25.64 4.26 -3.44
N THR A 115 24.49 4.66 -4.00
CA THR A 115 23.24 4.70 -3.23
C THR A 115 22.75 3.29 -2.89
N CYS A 116 22.91 2.36 -3.82
CA CYS A 116 22.51 0.97 -3.61
C CYS A 116 23.43 0.26 -2.61
N GLU A 117 24.73 0.54 -2.62
CA GLU A 117 25.66 0.04 -1.59
C GLU A 117 25.29 0.56 -0.20
N GLU A 118 24.95 1.85 -0.08
CA GLU A 118 24.49 2.42 1.19
C GLU A 118 23.20 1.74 1.68
N ILE A 119 22.26 1.47 0.79
CA ILE A 119 21.02 0.76 1.13
C ILE A 119 21.33 -0.69 1.53
N TRP A 120 22.16 -1.39 0.75
CA TRP A 120 22.54 -2.80 0.97
C TRP A 120 23.16 -3.00 2.34
N ALA A 121 24.10 -2.13 2.71
CA ALA A 121 24.77 -2.17 4.01
C ALA A 121 23.82 -1.90 5.21
N ASN A 122 22.68 -1.26 4.97
CA ASN A 122 21.67 -0.94 6.00
C ASN A 122 20.43 -1.82 5.96
N LEU A 123 20.34 -2.77 5.00
CA LEU A 123 19.27 -3.75 5.00
C LEU A 123 19.38 -4.68 6.22
N PRO A 124 18.26 -5.11 6.82
CA PRO A 124 18.29 -6.17 7.83
C PRO A 124 18.97 -7.41 7.26
N GLN A 125 19.97 -7.91 7.97
CA GLN A 125 20.79 -9.04 7.52
C GLN A 125 20.04 -10.35 7.77
N SER A 126 20.02 -11.24 6.76
CA SER A 126 19.62 -12.64 6.89
C SER A 126 20.86 -13.52 6.88
N THR A 127 20.73 -14.78 7.29
CA THR A 127 21.81 -15.76 7.20
C THR A 127 22.26 -16.00 5.76
N ASP A 128 21.38 -15.81 4.80
CA ASP A 128 21.66 -15.94 3.36
C ASP A 128 22.10 -14.61 2.72
N HIS A 129 22.30 -13.57 3.54
CA HIS A 129 22.73 -12.28 3.02
C HIS A 129 24.21 -12.38 2.56
N ASP A 130 24.42 -12.10 1.29
CA ASP A 130 25.77 -11.96 0.76
C ASP A 130 26.36 -10.61 1.21
N PRO A 131 27.44 -10.62 2.01
CA PRO A 131 28.09 -9.41 2.48
C PRO A 131 28.86 -8.66 1.40
N GLU A 132 29.00 -9.25 0.21
CA GLU A 132 29.66 -8.57 -0.91
C GLU A 132 28.89 -7.31 -1.35
N ALA A 133 29.59 -6.44 -2.06
CA ALA A 133 28.98 -5.25 -2.63
C ALA A 133 27.74 -5.61 -3.48
N CYS A 134 26.67 -4.85 -3.37
CA CYS A 134 25.40 -5.19 -4.03
C CYS A 134 25.51 -5.30 -5.56
N VAL A 135 26.47 -4.58 -6.16
CA VAL A 135 26.71 -4.63 -7.62
C VAL A 135 27.24 -6.00 -8.11
N PHE A 136 27.78 -6.83 -7.21
CA PHE A 136 28.24 -8.19 -7.53
C PHE A 136 27.18 -9.26 -7.32
N ASN A 137 26.08 -8.90 -6.67
CA ASN A 137 24.97 -9.81 -6.45
C ASN A 137 24.08 -9.96 -7.70
N GLU A 138 23.47 -11.12 -7.86
CA GLU A 138 22.62 -11.40 -9.03
C GLU A 138 21.36 -10.52 -9.01
N MET A 139 21.14 -9.78 -10.10
CA MET A 139 19.92 -9.01 -10.31
C MET A 139 18.72 -9.94 -10.45
N PRO A 140 17.59 -9.66 -9.78
CA PRO A 140 16.33 -10.39 -9.96
C PRO A 140 15.92 -10.46 -11.44
N LYS A 141 15.54 -11.66 -11.91
CA LYS A 141 15.14 -11.87 -13.31
C LYS A 141 13.81 -11.19 -13.63
N GLY A 142 12.92 -11.11 -12.65
CA GLY A 142 11.55 -10.67 -12.85
C GLY A 142 10.72 -11.65 -13.67
N GLY A 143 9.42 -11.37 -13.78
CA GLY A 143 8.50 -12.22 -14.55
C GLY A 143 8.15 -13.56 -13.89
N ASN A 144 8.43 -13.71 -12.60
CA ASN A 144 8.19 -14.95 -11.84
C ASN A 144 7.00 -14.83 -10.88
N SER A 145 6.26 -13.72 -10.94
CA SER A 145 5.09 -13.52 -10.10
C SER A 145 4.05 -14.61 -10.36
N LYS A 146 3.53 -15.21 -9.28
CA LYS A 146 2.42 -16.19 -9.33
C LYS A 146 1.06 -15.52 -9.51
N GLN A 147 1.01 -14.19 -9.50
CA GLN A 147 -0.26 -13.46 -9.61
C GLN A 147 -0.75 -13.44 -11.06
N THR A 148 -2.05 -13.68 -11.22
CA THR A 148 -2.67 -13.75 -12.55
C THR A 148 -2.91 -12.38 -13.17
N ALA A 149 -3.17 -12.33 -14.46
CA ALA A 149 -3.55 -11.09 -15.16
C ALA A 149 -4.85 -10.51 -14.58
N GLU A 150 -5.80 -11.37 -14.22
CA GLU A 150 -7.07 -10.96 -13.60
C GLU A 150 -6.84 -10.30 -12.24
N PHE A 151 -5.92 -10.86 -11.43
CA PHE A 151 -5.53 -10.26 -10.15
C PHE A 151 -4.95 -8.86 -10.34
N MET A 152 -4.06 -8.68 -11.29
CA MET A 152 -3.47 -7.37 -11.60
C MET A 152 -4.51 -6.39 -12.15
N ALA A 153 -5.43 -6.86 -13.01
CA ALA A 153 -6.54 -6.05 -13.54
C ALA A 153 -7.52 -5.61 -12.43
N LYS A 154 -7.82 -6.50 -11.46
CA LYS A 154 -8.59 -6.16 -10.26
C LYS A 154 -7.98 -4.96 -9.52
N TRP A 155 -6.69 -5.00 -9.24
CA TRP A 155 -6.01 -3.91 -8.54
C TRP A 155 -5.92 -2.63 -9.35
N GLU A 156 -5.79 -2.73 -10.67
CA GLU A 156 -5.86 -1.56 -11.54
C GLU A 156 -7.26 -0.90 -11.50
N ARG A 157 -8.33 -1.71 -11.45
CA ARG A 157 -9.70 -1.21 -11.29
C ARG A 157 -9.90 -0.54 -9.92
N ILE A 158 -9.39 -1.13 -8.84
CA ILE A 158 -9.42 -0.53 -7.49
C ILE A 158 -8.67 0.81 -7.46
N ARG A 159 -7.52 0.91 -8.12
CA ARG A 159 -6.75 2.15 -8.21
C ARG A 159 -7.52 3.26 -8.92
N LYS A 160 -8.21 2.96 -10.02
CA LYS A 160 -9.07 3.92 -10.73
C LYS A 160 -10.21 4.42 -9.85
N VAL A 161 -10.86 3.53 -9.08
CA VAL A 161 -11.87 3.95 -8.09
C VAL A 161 -11.24 4.88 -7.04
N ARG A 162 -10.05 4.53 -6.53
CA ARG A 162 -9.33 5.36 -5.54
C ARG A 162 -8.98 6.74 -6.10
N ASP A 163 -8.64 6.84 -7.37
CA ASP A 163 -8.32 8.14 -7.99
C ASP A 163 -9.55 9.07 -7.99
N ASP A 164 -10.73 8.56 -8.30
CA ASP A 164 -11.98 9.32 -8.22
C ASP A 164 -12.36 9.67 -6.76
N VAL A 165 -12.16 8.75 -5.82
CA VAL A 165 -12.33 9.01 -4.38
C VAL A 165 -11.36 10.11 -3.92
N ASN A 166 -10.10 10.08 -4.33
CA ASN A 166 -9.12 11.10 -3.96
C ASN A 166 -9.49 12.48 -4.50
N LYS A 167 -10.02 12.58 -5.73
CA LYS A 167 -10.55 13.84 -6.28
C LYS A 167 -11.74 14.36 -5.45
N ALA A 168 -12.65 13.48 -5.06
CA ALA A 168 -13.78 13.83 -4.22
C ALA A 168 -13.35 14.29 -2.81
N LEU A 169 -12.37 13.61 -2.19
CA LEU A 169 -11.76 13.99 -0.92
C LEU A 169 -11.08 15.36 -0.99
N GLU A 170 -10.38 15.66 -2.09
CA GLU A 170 -9.75 16.95 -2.29
C GLU A 170 -10.79 18.08 -2.42
N ASN A 171 -11.85 17.86 -3.19
CA ASN A 171 -12.97 18.79 -3.28
C ASN A 171 -13.63 19.04 -1.91
N ALA A 172 -13.86 17.99 -1.12
CA ALA A 172 -14.44 18.11 0.22
C ALA A 172 -13.52 18.90 1.18
N ARG A 173 -12.19 18.76 1.07
CA ARG A 173 -11.21 19.57 1.82
C ARG A 173 -11.27 21.05 1.40
N ASN A 174 -11.34 21.34 0.10
CA ASN A 174 -11.42 22.69 -0.43
C ASN A 174 -12.72 23.38 0.03
N GLN A 175 -13.81 22.63 0.14
CA GLN A 175 -15.11 23.08 0.66
C GLN A 175 -15.17 23.11 2.20
N LYS A 176 -14.08 22.68 2.89
CA LYS A 176 -14.01 22.59 4.36
C LYS A 176 -15.04 21.64 4.99
N THR A 177 -15.56 20.70 4.24
CA THR A 177 -16.42 19.64 4.77
C THR A 177 -15.62 18.69 5.68
N ILE A 178 -14.38 18.39 5.30
CA ILE A 178 -13.40 17.62 6.07
C ILE A 178 -12.06 18.35 6.12
N GLY A 179 -11.24 18.08 7.12
CA GLY A 179 -9.83 18.53 7.19
C GLY A 179 -8.85 17.46 6.71
N LYS A 180 -9.08 16.20 7.12
CA LYS A 180 -8.22 15.04 6.80
C LYS A 180 -9.07 13.91 6.21
N SER A 181 -8.43 13.02 5.42
CA SER A 181 -9.14 11.88 4.80
C SER A 181 -9.80 10.95 5.83
N LEU A 182 -9.18 10.74 7.00
CA LEU A 182 -9.75 9.94 8.08
C LEU A 182 -10.97 10.58 8.76
N GLU A 183 -11.33 11.83 8.45
CA GLU A 183 -12.59 12.45 8.88
C GLU A 183 -13.75 12.13 7.93
N ALA A 184 -13.48 11.39 6.85
CA ALA A 184 -14.45 11.13 5.81
C ALA A 184 -15.16 9.79 5.97
N MET A 185 -16.45 9.83 5.68
CA MET A 185 -17.24 8.71 5.19
C MET A 185 -17.41 8.87 3.69
N VAL A 186 -17.02 7.85 2.93
CA VAL A 186 -17.11 7.82 1.46
C VAL A 186 -18.39 7.08 1.08
N GLN A 187 -19.26 7.72 0.35
CA GLN A 187 -20.43 7.09 -0.26
C GLN A 187 -20.11 6.78 -1.72
N LEU A 188 -20.16 5.50 -2.08
CA LEU A 188 -19.99 5.03 -3.44
C LEU A 188 -21.33 4.57 -3.99
N THR A 189 -21.76 5.17 -5.08
CA THR A 189 -22.97 4.76 -5.80
C THR A 189 -22.55 4.16 -7.14
N ALA A 190 -23.01 2.96 -7.41
CA ALA A 190 -22.76 2.23 -8.65
C ALA A 190 -23.90 1.26 -8.94
N ASP A 191 -23.94 0.69 -10.13
CA ASP A 191 -24.91 -0.31 -10.53
C ASP A 191 -24.25 -1.45 -11.30
N GLY A 192 -24.97 -2.56 -11.47
CA GLY A 192 -24.53 -3.72 -12.24
C GLY A 192 -23.17 -4.26 -11.79
N GLU A 193 -22.34 -4.63 -12.76
CA GLU A 193 -21.02 -5.25 -12.53
C GLU A 193 -20.08 -4.40 -11.64
N LEU A 194 -20.18 -3.08 -11.73
CA LEU A 194 -19.32 -2.22 -10.90
C LEU A 194 -19.73 -2.27 -9.43
N TYR A 195 -21.04 -2.28 -9.15
CA TYR A 195 -21.54 -2.44 -7.77
C TYR A 195 -21.11 -3.80 -7.19
N ASP A 196 -21.29 -4.88 -7.95
CA ASP A 196 -20.92 -6.22 -7.49
C ASP A 196 -19.42 -6.30 -7.19
N PHE A 197 -18.58 -5.74 -8.07
CA PHE A 197 -17.14 -5.64 -7.86
C PHE A 197 -16.77 -4.86 -6.58
N LEU A 198 -17.42 -3.71 -6.34
CA LEU A 198 -17.17 -2.93 -5.12
C LEU A 198 -17.65 -3.67 -3.87
N LYS A 199 -18.77 -4.38 -3.97
CA LYS A 199 -19.33 -5.15 -2.86
C LYS A 199 -18.45 -6.33 -2.47
N GLU A 200 -17.91 -7.05 -3.45
CA GLU A 200 -16.95 -8.15 -3.20
C GLU A 200 -15.67 -7.67 -2.49
N ASN A 201 -15.31 -6.41 -2.67
CA ASN A 201 -14.08 -5.83 -2.11
C ASN A 201 -14.32 -4.85 -0.95
N GLU A 202 -15.55 -4.71 -0.47
CA GLU A 202 -15.97 -3.67 0.47
C GLU A 202 -15.11 -3.60 1.73
N GLU A 203 -14.75 -4.77 2.31
CA GLU A 203 -13.98 -4.86 3.55
C GLU A 203 -12.62 -4.15 3.50
N MET A 204 -11.98 -4.11 2.32
CA MET A 204 -10.67 -3.49 2.17
C MET A 204 -10.71 -2.04 1.67
N LEU A 205 -11.84 -1.58 1.12
CA LEU A 205 -11.90 -0.27 0.46
C LEU A 205 -11.62 0.89 1.42
N ALA A 206 -12.11 0.82 2.68
CA ALA A 206 -11.85 1.87 3.67
C ALA A 206 -10.34 2.04 3.93
N GLN A 207 -9.62 0.92 4.06
CA GLN A 207 -8.17 0.92 4.21
C GLN A 207 -7.47 1.44 2.95
N VAL A 208 -7.88 0.98 1.77
CA VAL A 208 -7.28 1.38 0.49
C VAL A 208 -7.47 2.87 0.22
N PHE A 209 -8.60 3.44 0.59
CA PHE A 209 -8.87 4.88 0.42
C PHE A 209 -8.37 5.74 1.59
N ILE A 210 -7.91 5.10 2.68
CA ILE A 210 -7.42 5.75 3.90
C ILE A 210 -8.51 6.67 4.48
N VAL A 211 -9.71 6.12 4.65
CA VAL A 211 -10.88 6.80 5.21
C VAL A 211 -11.45 6.00 6.38
N SER A 212 -12.26 6.64 7.22
CA SER A 212 -12.84 5.94 8.38
C SER A 212 -13.99 5.03 8.01
N GLN A 213 -14.82 5.41 7.05
CA GLN A 213 -16.05 4.69 6.73
C GLN A 213 -16.33 4.70 5.23
N ILE A 214 -17.03 3.65 4.77
CA ILE A 214 -17.53 3.52 3.40
C ILE A 214 -18.98 3.07 3.47
N GLN A 215 -19.79 3.58 2.55
CA GLN A 215 -21.13 3.09 2.28
C GLN A 215 -21.29 2.85 0.78
N LEU A 216 -21.85 1.70 0.43
CA LEU A 216 -22.16 1.33 -0.94
C LEU A 216 -23.65 1.46 -1.20
N HIS A 217 -24.01 2.11 -2.31
CA HIS A 217 -25.38 2.29 -2.77
C HIS A 217 -25.54 1.67 -4.16
N GLN A 218 -26.50 0.77 -4.28
CA GLN A 218 -26.85 0.18 -5.58
C GLN A 218 -27.88 1.07 -6.27
N GLN A 219 -27.41 1.86 -7.22
CA GLN A 219 -28.27 2.75 -8.01
C GLN A 219 -27.57 3.12 -9.32
N ALA A 220 -28.37 3.22 -10.40
CA ALA A 220 -27.86 3.68 -11.68
C ALA A 220 -27.32 5.11 -11.61
N VAL A 221 -26.14 5.33 -12.12
CA VAL A 221 -25.44 6.62 -12.12
C VAL A 221 -25.56 7.26 -13.49
N ALA A 222 -26.38 8.34 -13.57
CA ALA A 222 -26.57 9.09 -14.82
C ALA A 222 -25.35 9.99 -15.16
N GLN A 223 -24.67 10.50 -14.14
CA GLN A 223 -23.50 11.37 -14.28
C GLN A 223 -22.39 10.91 -13.32
N PRO A 224 -21.27 10.37 -13.81
CA PRO A 224 -20.10 10.03 -13.00
C PRO A 224 -19.53 11.28 -12.33
N THR A 225 -18.99 11.11 -11.11
CA THR A 225 -18.31 12.21 -10.40
C THR A 225 -16.86 12.38 -10.82
N GLY A 226 -16.25 11.34 -11.38
CA GLY A 226 -14.86 11.29 -11.80
C GLY A 226 -14.67 10.74 -13.22
N GLU A 227 -13.58 10.01 -13.40
CA GLU A 227 -13.24 9.42 -14.71
C GLU A 227 -13.84 8.03 -14.93
N MET A 228 -14.25 7.35 -13.82
CA MET A 228 -14.82 6.02 -13.92
C MET A 228 -16.31 6.09 -14.28
N GLU A 229 -16.66 5.56 -15.45
CA GLU A 229 -18.05 5.46 -15.88
C GLU A 229 -18.87 4.61 -14.89
N GLY A 230 -20.09 5.04 -14.61
CA GLY A 230 -21.00 4.34 -13.71
C GLY A 230 -20.68 4.48 -12.22
N LEU A 231 -19.71 5.33 -11.83
CA LEU A 231 -19.36 5.61 -10.44
C LEU A 231 -19.72 7.04 -10.04
N ALA A 232 -20.47 7.18 -8.95
CA ALA A 232 -20.61 8.46 -8.25
C ALA A 232 -20.01 8.34 -6.85
N VAL A 233 -19.25 9.38 -6.45
CA VAL A 233 -18.58 9.47 -5.16
C VAL A 233 -19.07 10.72 -4.43
N ALA A 234 -19.57 10.57 -3.21
CA ALA A 234 -19.88 11.66 -2.31
C ALA A 234 -19.10 11.52 -1.00
N ILE A 235 -18.74 12.65 -0.40
CA ILE A 235 -17.97 12.69 0.84
C ILE A 235 -18.78 13.38 1.92
N GLU A 236 -18.93 12.69 3.03
CA GLU A 236 -19.54 13.18 4.26
C GLU A 236 -18.56 13.09 5.42
N LYS A 237 -18.90 13.72 6.54
CA LYS A 237 -18.15 13.50 7.79
C LYS A 237 -18.40 12.11 8.32
N ALA A 238 -17.34 11.43 8.72
CA ALA A 238 -17.42 10.14 9.38
C ALA A 238 -18.22 10.25 10.70
N GLN A 239 -18.95 9.20 11.03
CA GLN A 239 -19.73 9.10 12.26
C GLN A 239 -18.89 8.59 13.42
N GLY A 240 -19.37 8.86 14.65
CA GLY A 240 -18.68 8.47 15.88
C GLY A 240 -17.58 9.44 16.29
N GLU A 241 -16.76 9.01 17.26
CA GLU A 241 -15.68 9.80 17.84
C GLU A 241 -14.32 9.40 17.26
N LYS A 242 -13.37 10.32 17.30
CA LYS A 242 -12.02 10.09 16.81
C LYS A 242 -11.21 9.25 17.80
N CYS A 243 -10.69 8.11 17.36
CA CYS A 243 -9.72 7.33 18.13
C CYS A 243 -8.37 8.07 18.21
N GLU A 244 -7.85 8.30 19.42
CA GLU A 244 -6.58 9.02 19.63
C GLU A 244 -5.35 8.26 19.09
N ARG A 245 -5.44 6.93 18.92
CA ARG A 245 -4.32 6.10 18.47
C ARG A 245 -4.27 5.93 16.95
N CYS A 246 -5.34 5.45 16.32
CA CYS A 246 -5.36 5.22 14.87
C CYS A 246 -5.94 6.39 14.06
N TRP A 247 -6.55 7.36 14.74
CA TRP A 247 -7.17 8.56 14.19
C TRP A 247 -8.40 8.32 13.30
N THR A 248 -8.88 7.08 13.19
CA THR A 248 -10.16 6.78 12.53
C THR A 248 -11.32 7.19 13.43
N TYR A 249 -12.44 7.56 12.82
CA TYR A 249 -13.69 7.81 13.52
C TYR A 249 -14.49 6.51 13.64
N SER A 250 -15.01 6.23 14.83
CA SER A 250 -15.73 4.99 15.12
C SER A 250 -16.73 5.18 16.26
N ASP A 251 -17.87 4.52 16.16
CA ASP A 251 -18.89 4.46 17.22
C ASP A 251 -18.43 3.61 18.41
N THR A 252 -17.31 2.90 18.26
CA THR A 252 -16.74 2.06 19.33
C THR A 252 -15.78 2.80 20.25
N VAL A 253 -15.46 4.05 19.98
CA VAL A 253 -14.65 4.88 20.89
C VAL A 253 -15.44 5.11 22.18
N GLY A 254 -14.78 4.91 23.32
CA GLY A 254 -15.41 5.04 24.65
C GLY A 254 -16.11 3.79 25.16
N GLN A 255 -16.15 2.69 24.40
CA GLN A 255 -16.77 1.45 24.84
C GLN A 255 -15.88 0.63 25.81
N ASP A 256 -14.56 0.81 25.73
CA ASP A 256 -13.62 0.16 26.63
C ASP A 256 -13.34 1.05 27.86
N ALA A 257 -13.67 0.55 29.06
CA ALA A 257 -13.53 1.33 30.29
C ALA A 257 -12.07 1.62 30.68
N LYS A 258 -11.11 0.78 30.23
CA LYS A 258 -9.68 1.02 30.48
C LYS A 258 -9.08 2.01 29.48
N HIS A 259 -9.64 2.06 28.29
CA HIS A 259 -9.15 2.86 27.17
C HIS A 259 -10.26 3.72 26.53
N PRO A 260 -10.84 4.69 27.28
CA PRO A 260 -12.05 5.40 26.86
C PRO A 260 -11.87 6.32 25.63
N THR A 261 -10.63 6.61 25.24
CA THR A 261 -10.33 7.43 24.04
C THR A 261 -10.00 6.61 22.80
N LEU A 262 -10.05 5.26 22.92
CA LEU A 262 -9.67 4.34 21.85
C LEU A 262 -10.89 3.63 21.27
N CYS A 263 -10.83 3.32 19.97
CA CYS A 263 -11.78 2.41 19.35
C CYS A 263 -11.54 0.97 19.81
N ALA A 264 -12.53 0.08 19.66
CA ALA A 264 -12.46 -1.31 20.10
C ALA A 264 -11.22 -2.05 19.53
N ARG A 265 -10.85 -1.81 18.24
CA ARG A 265 -9.65 -2.38 17.64
C ARG A 265 -8.38 -1.96 18.39
N CYS A 266 -8.21 -0.68 18.64
CA CYS A 266 -7.01 -0.16 19.32
C CYS A 266 -6.95 -0.58 20.78
N ALA A 267 -8.08 -0.65 21.49
CA ALA A 267 -8.17 -1.16 22.85
C ALA A 267 -7.72 -2.64 22.92
N ALA A 268 -8.19 -3.48 21.99
CA ALA A 268 -7.78 -4.90 21.91
C ALA A 268 -6.29 -5.09 21.56
N ILE A 269 -5.67 -4.13 20.86
CA ILE A 269 -4.24 -4.19 20.54
C ILE A 269 -3.39 -3.87 21.77
N ILE A 270 -3.82 -2.93 22.62
CA ILE A 270 -3.06 -2.51 23.80
C ILE A 270 -3.27 -3.48 24.98
N GLY A 271 -4.46 -4.05 25.13
CA GLY A 271 -4.82 -5.06 26.16
C GLY A 271 -5.50 -4.44 27.33
#